data_8c3effd5b63badbc1e66932af397cce6
#
_entry.id   8c3effd5b63badbc1e66932af397cce6
#
_cell.length_a   1.000
_cell.length_b   1.000
_cell.length_c   1.000
_cell.angle_alpha   90.00
_cell.angle_beta   90.00
_cell.angle_gamma   90.00
#
_symmetry.space_group_name_H-M   'P 1'
#
loop_
_entity.id
_entity.type
_entity.pdbx_description
1 polymer ?
#
loop_
_entity_poly.entity_id
_entity_poly.type
_entity_poly.pdbx_seq_one_letter_code
_entity_poly.pdbx_strand_id
1 'polypeptide(L)'
;MSHAEHATELLPWLRQDYERLVELKNNHKLAHAYLFGGQQGLGKLVLAKHFAHYLLCTNPVSNQPCGECRECQLLASGTHPDLKMIQPEDSSEIKIQQVRDCIHFVSQTSQRGGYKIILIAPAEALNINSANALLKVLEEPSNNTLLILVSHQPTLLMATIRSRCHLMTFNRPAAELVIPWLESKNIRASAAELLRMANNVPLRALHYADEDALHDRAVLHAVLEKLLHGQIDIAEAAGQCEQFTLEDNIEAMMLCASDILARNQISDSTATQTLHDHDLKNLAEFFQDAARLKALHGFYQELLKARRAISSTSNPNRLLVLEGLFFCWSATIR
;
A
#
# COMPACT_ATOMS: atom_id res chain seq x y z
N MET A 1 8.14 5.83 -18.43
CA MET A 1 9.19 6.28 -17.48
C MET A 1 9.19 5.32 -16.33
N SER A 2 10.32 4.69 -16.04
CA SER A 2 10.37 3.50 -15.17
C SER A 2 10.05 3.83 -13.70
N HIS A 3 9.37 2.90 -13.01
CA HIS A 3 9.13 2.91 -11.56
C HIS A 3 10.40 3.13 -10.69
N ALA A 4 11.58 3.10 -11.28
CA ALA A 4 12.86 3.30 -10.61
C ALA A 4 13.18 4.77 -10.27
N GLU A 5 12.70 5.73 -11.04
CA GLU A 5 13.02 7.16 -10.84
C GLU A 5 12.28 7.80 -9.65
N HIS A 6 11.14 7.25 -9.23
CA HIS A 6 10.38 7.79 -8.09
C HIS A 6 10.82 7.23 -6.73
N ALA A 7 11.76 6.28 -6.70
CA ALA A 7 12.13 5.54 -5.50
C ALA A 7 12.97 6.35 -4.49
N THR A 8 13.43 7.54 -4.83
CA THR A 8 14.35 8.34 -3.99
C THR A 8 13.84 9.74 -3.66
N GLU A 9 12.84 10.26 -4.38
CA GLU A 9 12.27 11.58 -4.09
C GLU A 9 11.34 11.53 -2.88
N LEU A 10 11.55 12.42 -1.91
CA LEU A 10 10.69 12.54 -0.74
C LEU A 10 9.32 13.07 -1.15
N LEU A 11 8.28 12.31 -0.85
CA LEU A 11 6.90 12.69 -1.15
C LEU A 11 6.45 13.87 -0.28
N PRO A 12 5.75 14.87 -0.83
CA PRO A 12 5.43 16.12 -0.11
C PRO A 12 4.72 15.90 1.23
N TRP A 13 3.79 14.95 1.30
CA TRP A 13 3.02 14.64 2.50
C TRP A 13 3.81 13.86 3.57
N LEU A 14 5.01 13.35 3.25
CA LEU A 14 5.90 12.64 4.19
C LEU A 14 7.01 13.53 4.73
N ARG A 15 7.06 14.81 4.33
CA ARG A 15 8.11 15.73 4.74
C ARG A 15 8.18 15.90 6.25
N GLN A 16 7.04 16.06 6.91
CA GLN A 16 6.98 16.23 8.36
C GLN A 16 7.47 14.98 9.11
N ASP A 17 7.10 13.79 8.65
CA ASP A 17 7.57 12.53 9.23
C ASP A 17 9.09 12.35 9.03
N TYR A 18 9.58 12.74 7.86
CA TYR A 18 11.02 12.75 7.57
C TYR A 18 11.79 13.71 8.48
N GLU A 19 11.35 14.95 8.59
CA GLU A 19 11.97 15.96 9.46
C GLU A 19 12.02 15.49 10.91
N ARG A 20 10.95 14.84 11.39
CA ARG A 20 10.92 14.23 12.73
C ARG A 20 11.99 13.14 12.89
N LEU A 21 12.17 12.26 11.91
CA LEU A 21 13.22 11.23 11.95
C LEU A 21 14.63 11.84 11.96
N VAL A 22 14.85 12.88 11.16
CA VAL A 22 16.12 13.64 11.12
C VAL A 22 16.39 14.31 12.46
N GLU A 23 15.38 14.92 13.07
CA GLU A 23 15.51 15.54 14.40
C GLU A 23 15.87 14.49 15.47
N LEU A 24 15.20 13.35 15.49
CA LEU A 24 15.53 12.25 16.39
C LEU A 24 16.98 11.78 16.23
N LYS A 25 17.45 11.65 15.00
CA LYS A 25 18.84 11.29 14.70
C LYS A 25 19.83 12.35 15.21
N ASN A 26 19.55 13.63 14.94
CA ASN A 26 20.45 14.73 15.34
C ASN A 26 20.50 14.90 16.86
N ASN A 27 19.43 14.57 17.57
CA ASN A 27 19.35 14.60 19.03
C ASN A 27 19.84 13.28 19.68
N HIS A 28 20.40 12.33 18.92
CA HIS A 28 20.84 11.01 19.40
C HIS A 28 19.70 10.19 20.07
N LYS A 29 18.46 10.40 19.64
CA LYS A 29 17.25 9.73 20.14
C LYS A 29 16.63 8.78 19.12
N LEU A 30 17.34 8.47 18.03
CA LEU A 30 16.85 7.55 17.02
C LEU A 30 16.76 6.16 17.62
N ALA A 31 15.58 5.55 17.59
CA ALA A 31 15.40 4.18 18.02
C ALA A 31 16.09 3.21 17.03
N HIS A 32 16.50 2.05 17.51
CA HIS A 32 17.13 1.01 16.69
C HIS A 32 16.13 0.30 15.76
N ALA A 33 14.82 0.35 16.06
CA ALA A 33 13.80 -0.30 15.27
C ALA A 33 12.52 0.55 15.17
N TYR A 34 12.02 0.71 13.95
CA TYR A 34 10.77 1.39 13.63
C TYR A 34 9.81 0.45 12.93
N LEU A 35 8.53 0.61 13.23
CA LEU A 35 7.42 0.00 12.51
C LEU A 35 6.63 1.13 11.80
N PHE A 36 6.76 1.23 10.48
CA PHE A 36 6.01 2.16 9.65
C PHE A 36 4.67 1.52 9.27
N GLY A 37 3.62 1.87 10.02
CA GLY A 37 2.29 1.28 9.90
C GLY A 37 1.30 2.20 9.19
N GLY A 38 0.47 1.63 8.31
CA GLY A 38 -0.59 2.36 7.59
C GLY A 38 -0.91 1.74 6.25
N GLN A 39 -1.98 2.18 5.61
CA GLN A 39 -2.46 1.63 4.35
C GLN A 39 -1.37 1.57 3.27
N GLN A 40 -1.44 0.58 2.37
CA GLN A 40 -0.58 0.50 1.19
C GLN A 40 -0.78 1.74 0.29
N GLY A 41 0.28 2.18 -0.40
CA GLY A 41 0.21 3.32 -1.30
C GLY A 41 0.38 4.70 -0.65
N LEU A 42 0.66 4.78 0.67
CA LEU A 42 0.97 6.05 1.36
C LEU A 42 2.43 6.50 1.23
N GLY A 43 3.32 5.69 0.63
CA GLY A 43 4.73 6.03 0.43
C GLY A 43 5.66 5.65 1.58
N LYS A 44 5.23 4.82 2.53
CA LYS A 44 6.03 4.40 3.70
C LYS A 44 7.41 3.85 3.33
N LEU A 45 7.48 3.01 2.31
CA LEU A 45 8.74 2.45 1.83
C LEU A 45 9.62 3.51 1.15
N VAL A 46 9.01 4.48 0.48
CA VAL A 46 9.74 5.63 -0.12
C VAL A 46 10.42 6.42 0.99
N LEU A 47 9.68 6.74 2.08
CA LEU A 47 10.26 7.40 3.25
C LEU A 47 11.38 6.57 3.88
N ALA A 48 11.17 5.27 4.08
CA ALA A 48 12.18 4.39 4.67
C ALA A 48 13.47 4.37 3.85
N LYS A 49 13.38 4.26 2.52
CA LYS A 49 14.51 4.34 1.60
C LYS A 49 15.19 5.72 1.65
N HIS A 50 14.41 6.79 1.56
CA HIS A 50 14.94 8.15 1.58
C HIS A 50 15.68 8.45 2.88
N PHE A 51 15.15 8.04 4.03
CA PHE A 51 15.79 8.19 5.31
C PHE A 51 17.07 7.33 5.44
N ALA A 52 17.05 6.11 4.93
CA ALA A 52 18.23 5.26 4.82
C ALA A 52 19.34 5.92 3.98
N HIS A 53 18.97 6.52 2.84
CA HIS A 53 19.90 7.28 2.00
C HIS A 53 20.53 8.47 2.74
N TYR A 54 19.73 9.19 3.52
CA TYR A 54 20.24 10.28 4.35
C TYR A 54 21.25 9.81 5.40
N LEU A 55 20.96 8.72 6.11
CA LEU A 55 21.83 8.17 7.15
C LEU A 55 23.16 7.64 6.62
N LEU A 56 23.17 7.14 5.39
CA LEU A 56 24.35 6.56 4.75
C LEU A 56 25.11 7.59 3.89
N CYS A 57 24.52 8.74 3.60
CA CYS A 57 25.18 9.81 2.84
C CYS A 57 26.34 10.42 3.63
N THR A 58 27.51 10.51 2.99
CA THR A 58 28.70 11.12 3.64
C THR A 58 28.64 12.65 3.72
N ASN A 59 27.90 13.29 2.81
CA ASN A 59 27.83 14.75 2.70
C ASN A 59 26.36 15.22 2.56
N PRO A 60 25.49 15.02 3.57
CA PRO A 60 24.11 15.47 3.47
C PRO A 60 24.03 16.98 3.38
N VAL A 61 23.17 17.49 2.48
CA VAL A 61 22.94 18.93 2.27
C VAL A 61 21.54 19.27 2.77
N SER A 62 21.42 20.24 3.65
CA SER A 62 20.12 20.66 4.23
C SER A 62 19.28 19.49 4.75
N ASN A 63 19.92 18.56 5.45
CA ASN A 63 19.31 17.33 5.96
C ASN A 63 18.75 16.40 4.88
N GLN A 64 19.24 16.47 3.64
CA GLN A 64 18.87 15.60 2.53
C GLN A 64 20.11 14.85 2.03
N PRO A 65 19.96 13.63 1.46
CA PRO A 65 21.06 12.96 0.80
C PRO A 65 21.56 13.81 -0.38
N CYS A 66 22.88 13.96 -0.55
CA CYS A 66 23.44 14.84 -1.59
C CYS A 66 23.22 14.33 -3.02
N GLY A 67 22.95 13.04 -3.23
CA GLY A 67 22.77 12.42 -4.55
C GLY A 67 24.08 12.13 -5.32
N GLU A 68 25.20 12.75 -4.96
CA GLU A 68 26.44 12.73 -5.77
C GLU A 68 27.59 11.92 -5.15
N CYS A 69 27.64 11.77 -3.82
CA CYS A 69 28.70 11.05 -3.14
C CYS A 69 28.68 9.56 -3.51
N ARG A 70 29.79 8.88 -3.30
CA ARG A 70 29.95 7.44 -3.61
C ARG A 70 28.85 6.58 -2.95
N GLU A 71 28.48 6.91 -1.71
CA GLU A 71 27.42 6.18 -0.99
C GLU A 71 26.06 6.37 -1.67
N CYS A 72 25.73 7.60 -2.07
CA CYS A 72 24.49 7.87 -2.83
C CYS A 72 24.45 7.13 -4.17
N GLN A 73 25.59 7.02 -4.86
CA GLN A 73 25.68 6.24 -6.11
C GLN A 73 25.47 4.74 -5.87
N LEU A 74 26.07 4.16 -4.82
CA LEU A 74 25.86 2.77 -4.44
C LEU A 74 24.40 2.50 -4.02
N LEU A 75 23.75 3.46 -3.33
CA LEU A 75 22.35 3.38 -2.96
C LEU A 75 21.44 3.42 -4.20
N ALA A 76 21.72 4.32 -5.13
CA ALA A 76 20.99 4.43 -6.39
C ALA A 76 21.08 3.15 -7.25
N SER A 77 22.25 2.49 -7.25
CA SER A 77 22.45 1.20 -7.94
C SER A 77 21.93 -0.01 -7.15
N GLY A 78 21.45 0.18 -5.90
CA GLY A 78 20.98 -0.92 -5.04
C GLY A 78 22.09 -1.85 -4.51
N THR A 79 23.36 -1.42 -4.57
CA THR A 79 24.53 -2.26 -4.23
C THR A 79 25.26 -1.81 -2.95
N HIS A 80 24.65 -0.92 -2.17
CA HIS A 80 25.29 -0.40 -0.95
C HIS A 80 25.50 -1.52 0.09
N PRO A 81 26.76 -1.77 0.56
CA PRO A 81 27.07 -2.91 1.42
C PRO A 81 26.46 -2.83 2.82
N ASP A 82 26.07 -1.64 3.31
CA ASP A 82 25.49 -1.45 4.64
C ASP A 82 23.96 -1.21 4.60
N LEU A 83 23.31 -1.39 3.45
CA LEU A 83 21.87 -1.41 3.30
C LEU A 83 21.38 -2.78 2.82
N LYS A 84 20.49 -3.40 3.55
CA LYS A 84 19.83 -4.64 3.14
C LYS A 84 18.32 -4.47 3.10
N MET A 85 17.74 -4.83 1.97
CA MET A 85 16.29 -4.86 1.79
C MET A 85 15.80 -6.30 1.74
N ILE A 86 14.74 -6.58 2.49
CA ILE A 86 14.07 -7.88 2.52
C ILE A 86 12.65 -7.72 2.03
N GLN A 87 12.33 -8.50 1.02
CA GLN A 87 11.00 -8.60 0.42
C GLN A 87 10.74 -10.08 0.09
N PRO A 88 9.48 -10.47 -0.07
CA PRO A 88 9.16 -11.76 -0.68
C PRO A 88 9.85 -11.90 -2.05
N GLU A 89 10.46 -13.05 -2.33
CA GLU A 89 11.14 -13.32 -3.61
C GLU A 89 10.27 -14.25 -4.48
N ASP A 90 10.36 -15.56 -4.28
CA ASP A 90 9.64 -16.57 -5.08
C ASP A 90 8.29 -17.00 -4.47
N SER A 91 7.85 -16.34 -3.40
CA SER A 91 6.63 -16.65 -2.67
C SER A 91 6.04 -15.38 -2.06
N SER A 92 4.80 -15.44 -1.59
CA SER A 92 4.17 -14.32 -0.85
C SER A 92 4.76 -14.11 0.55
N GLU A 93 5.66 -14.99 1.01
CA GLU A 93 6.24 -14.96 2.36
C GLU A 93 7.74 -14.65 2.36
N ILE A 94 8.19 -13.95 3.39
CA ILE A 94 9.62 -13.78 3.70
C ILE A 94 10.11 -15.03 4.44
N LYS A 95 11.01 -15.76 3.79
CA LYS A 95 11.55 -17.02 4.29
C LYS A 95 12.55 -16.79 5.44
N ILE A 96 12.65 -17.76 6.35
CA ILE A 96 13.57 -17.70 7.50
C ILE A 96 15.04 -17.50 7.07
N GLN A 97 15.43 -18.02 5.89
CA GLN A 97 16.81 -17.87 5.41
C GLN A 97 17.15 -16.41 5.14
N GLN A 98 16.25 -15.64 4.53
CA GLN A 98 16.43 -14.20 4.28
C GLN A 98 16.67 -13.44 5.61
N VAL A 99 15.94 -13.80 6.67
CA VAL A 99 16.12 -13.19 8.01
C VAL A 99 17.43 -13.64 8.67
N ARG A 100 17.82 -14.91 8.54
CA ARG A 100 19.13 -15.38 9.02
C ARG A 100 20.30 -14.65 8.36
N ASP A 101 20.21 -14.41 7.06
CA ASP A 101 21.20 -13.63 6.32
C ASP A 101 21.25 -12.17 6.81
N CYS A 102 20.14 -11.63 7.29
CA CYS A 102 20.11 -10.33 7.96
C CYS A 102 20.75 -10.34 9.34
N ILE A 103 20.51 -11.38 10.13
CA ILE A 103 21.16 -11.53 11.44
C ILE A 103 22.68 -11.57 11.24
N HIS A 104 23.14 -12.33 10.27
CA HIS A 104 24.57 -12.38 9.92
C HIS A 104 25.07 -11.01 9.43
N PHE A 105 24.31 -10.33 8.60
CA PHE A 105 24.64 -8.99 8.12
C PHE A 105 24.82 -8.01 9.27
N VAL A 106 23.94 -7.95 10.29
CA VAL A 106 24.07 -7.00 11.41
C VAL A 106 25.16 -7.40 12.41
N SER A 107 25.53 -8.67 12.50
CA SER A 107 26.64 -9.12 13.38
C SER A 107 28.02 -8.68 12.88
N GLN A 108 28.15 -8.33 11.60
CA GLN A 108 29.39 -7.78 11.04
C GLN A 108 29.47 -6.27 11.30
N THR A 109 30.67 -5.73 11.39
CA THR A 109 30.91 -4.28 11.44
C THR A 109 30.47 -3.61 10.13
N SER A 110 30.05 -2.34 10.22
CA SER A 110 29.77 -1.54 9.00
C SER A 110 31.00 -1.47 8.11
N GLN A 111 30.82 -1.72 6.82
CA GLN A 111 31.93 -1.66 5.86
C GLN A 111 32.32 -0.23 5.48
N ARG A 112 31.42 0.73 5.68
CA ARG A 112 31.61 2.14 5.35
C ARG A 112 31.68 3.05 6.59
N GLY A 113 31.65 2.46 7.80
CA GLY A 113 31.83 3.17 9.07
C GLY A 113 30.62 3.94 9.59
N GLY A 114 29.44 3.73 8.98
CA GLY A 114 28.19 4.39 9.37
C GLY A 114 27.16 3.44 9.99
N TYR A 115 25.91 3.71 9.70
CA TYR A 115 24.79 2.84 10.06
C TYR A 115 24.77 1.56 9.22
N LYS A 116 24.27 0.48 9.82
CA LYS A 116 23.75 -0.68 9.11
C LYS A 116 22.24 -0.62 9.10
N ILE A 117 21.64 -0.69 7.93
CA ILE A 117 20.21 -0.49 7.80
C ILE A 117 19.56 -1.73 7.17
N ILE A 118 18.46 -2.17 7.78
CA ILE A 118 17.62 -3.22 7.25
C ILE A 118 16.23 -2.65 7.01
N LEU A 119 15.73 -2.80 5.80
CA LEU A 119 14.36 -2.49 5.41
C LEU A 119 13.61 -3.81 5.16
N ILE A 120 12.49 -4.02 5.83
CA ILE A 120 11.62 -5.20 5.66
C ILE A 120 10.27 -4.72 5.14
N ALA A 121 9.86 -5.12 3.93
CA ALA A 121 8.61 -4.67 3.32
C ALA A 121 8.02 -5.70 2.34
N PRO A 122 6.75 -6.10 2.52
CA PRO A 122 5.91 -5.81 3.66
C PRO A 122 6.25 -6.70 4.87
N ALA A 123 6.19 -6.15 6.09
CA ALA A 123 6.58 -6.87 7.30
C ALA A 123 5.60 -8.00 7.67
N GLU A 124 4.33 -7.89 7.30
CA GLU A 124 3.31 -8.94 7.46
C GLU A 124 3.59 -10.19 6.61
N ALA A 125 4.49 -10.12 5.63
CA ALA A 125 4.94 -11.29 4.88
C ALA A 125 5.93 -12.17 5.65
N LEU A 126 6.38 -11.75 6.83
CA LEU A 126 7.19 -12.59 7.72
C LEU A 126 6.35 -13.76 8.22
N ASN A 127 6.74 -14.99 7.89
CA ASN A 127 6.13 -16.15 8.54
C ASN A 127 6.58 -16.28 10.00
N ILE A 128 5.93 -17.14 10.79
CA ILE A 128 6.17 -17.29 12.23
C ILE A 128 7.64 -17.55 12.56
N ASN A 129 8.32 -18.39 11.77
CA ASN A 129 9.72 -18.73 11.99
C ASN A 129 10.65 -17.55 11.71
N SER A 130 10.39 -16.81 10.62
CA SER A 130 11.11 -15.60 10.24
C SER A 130 10.93 -14.50 11.27
N ALA A 131 9.69 -14.30 11.74
CA ALA A 131 9.35 -13.33 12.77
C ALA A 131 10.06 -13.64 14.10
N ASN A 132 10.07 -14.91 14.54
CA ASN A 132 10.77 -15.33 15.76
C ASN A 132 12.31 -15.16 15.64
N ALA A 133 12.88 -15.45 14.46
CA ALA A 133 14.30 -15.23 14.23
C ALA A 133 14.68 -13.74 14.33
N LEU A 134 13.81 -12.82 13.84
CA LEU A 134 14.03 -11.38 13.89
C LEU A 134 14.06 -10.82 15.32
N LEU A 135 13.38 -11.46 16.29
CA LEU A 135 13.34 -10.99 17.69
C LEU A 135 14.73 -10.87 18.29
N LYS A 136 15.70 -11.70 17.91
CA LYS A 136 17.09 -11.60 18.40
C LYS A 136 17.73 -10.25 18.07
N VAL A 137 17.52 -9.75 16.84
CA VAL A 137 18.07 -8.46 16.41
C VAL A 137 17.32 -7.29 17.05
N LEU A 138 16.01 -7.47 17.30
CA LEU A 138 15.20 -6.46 17.96
C LEU A 138 15.50 -6.33 19.46
N GLU A 139 15.92 -7.42 20.12
CA GLU A 139 16.26 -7.43 21.55
C GLU A 139 17.70 -6.98 21.82
N GLU A 140 18.63 -7.40 20.97
CA GLU A 140 20.07 -7.13 21.12
C GLU A 140 20.62 -6.47 19.83
N PRO A 141 20.26 -5.21 19.58
CA PRO A 141 20.72 -4.52 18.37
C PRO A 141 22.22 -4.25 18.48
N SER A 142 22.95 -4.49 17.39
CA SER A 142 24.34 -4.05 17.28
C SER A 142 24.40 -2.51 17.21
N ASN A 143 25.51 -1.94 17.64
CA ASN A 143 25.73 -0.49 17.56
C ASN A 143 25.52 0.04 16.14
N ASN A 144 24.86 1.18 16.03
CA ASN A 144 24.54 1.83 14.75
C ASN A 144 23.73 0.96 13.77
N THR A 145 22.88 0.06 14.29
CA THR A 145 21.93 -0.72 13.47
C THR A 145 20.55 -0.07 13.52
N LEU A 146 19.93 0.10 12.36
CA LEU A 146 18.56 0.58 12.21
C LEU A 146 17.74 -0.42 11.44
N LEU A 147 16.64 -0.89 12.04
CA LEU A 147 15.63 -1.70 11.39
C LEU A 147 14.39 -0.84 11.09
N ILE A 148 13.89 -0.90 9.86
CA ILE A 148 12.61 -0.29 9.51
C ILE A 148 11.72 -1.38 8.90
N LEU A 149 10.66 -1.71 9.63
CA LEU A 149 9.62 -2.62 9.20
C LEU A 149 8.48 -1.79 8.59
N VAL A 150 8.16 -2.03 7.33
CA VAL A 150 7.04 -1.37 6.65
C VAL A 150 5.87 -2.33 6.61
N SER A 151 4.76 -1.96 7.23
CA SER A 151 3.56 -2.80 7.26
C SER A 151 2.33 -2.05 6.72
N HIS A 152 1.50 -2.77 5.99
CA HIS A 152 0.22 -2.28 5.49
C HIS A 152 -0.91 -2.60 6.48
N GLN A 153 -0.70 -3.63 7.32
CA GLN A 153 -1.63 -4.08 8.34
C GLN A 153 -0.88 -4.42 9.65
N PRO A 154 -0.45 -3.41 10.43
CA PRO A 154 0.38 -3.62 11.61
C PRO A 154 -0.24 -4.57 12.66
N THR A 155 -1.56 -4.69 12.66
CA THR A 155 -2.29 -5.58 13.57
C THR A 155 -2.07 -7.07 13.29
N LEU A 156 -1.66 -7.43 12.05
CA LEU A 156 -1.33 -8.81 11.68
C LEU A 156 0.06 -9.23 12.17
N LEU A 157 0.93 -8.27 12.49
CA LEU A 157 2.24 -8.58 13.04
C LEU A 157 2.15 -9.14 14.46
N MET A 158 3.03 -10.06 14.80
CA MET A 158 3.15 -10.61 16.16
C MET A 158 3.32 -9.48 17.18
N ALA A 159 2.60 -9.56 18.29
CA ALA A 159 2.67 -8.59 19.38
C ALA A 159 4.10 -8.40 19.91
N THR A 160 4.90 -9.47 19.88
CA THR A 160 6.31 -9.48 20.28
C THR A 160 7.20 -8.60 19.40
N ILE A 161 6.94 -8.51 18.09
CA ILE A 161 7.63 -7.59 17.18
C ILE A 161 7.15 -6.16 17.43
N ARG A 162 5.82 -5.96 17.49
CA ARG A 162 5.23 -4.63 17.66
C ARG A 162 5.69 -3.94 18.96
N SER A 163 5.85 -4.70 20.04
CA SER A 163 6.27 -4.16 21.33
C SER A 163 7.74 -3.70 21.38
N ARG A 164 8.56 -4.15 20.40
CA ARG A 164 10.00 -3.83 20.33
C ARG A 164 10.33 -2.78 19.26
N CYS A 165 9.33 -2.37 18.48
CA CYS A 165 9.50 -1.34 17.46
C CYS A 165 8.83 -0.03 17.87
N HIS A 166 9.47 1.09 17.57
CA HIS A 166 8.81 2.39 17.68
C HIS A 166 7.80 2.55 16.55
N LEU A 167 6.51 2.58 16.89
CA LEU A 167 5.44 2.69 15.90
C LEU A 167 5.33 4.12 15.36
N MET A 168 5.42 4.27 14.04
CA MET A 168 5.02 5.46 13.29
C MET A 168 3.80 5.14 12.44
N THR A 169 2.69 5.81 12.69
CA THR A 169 1.44 5.59 11.97
C THR A 169 1.27 6.63 10.87
N PHE A 170 1.05 6.16 9.65
CA PHE A 170 0.83 6.98 8.47
C PHE A 170 -0.65 6.98 8.11
N ASN A 171 -1.24 8.16 8.08
CA ASN A 171 -2.61 8.39 7.69
C ASN A 171 -2.69 8.88 6.23
N ARG A 172 -3.90 8.86 5.67
CA ARG A 172 -4.16 9.44 4.37
C ARG A 172 -3.87 10.94 4.42
N PRO A 173 -3.04 11.46 3.50
CA PRO A 173 -2.72 12.88 3.47
C PRO A 173 -3.91 13.72 3.01
N ALA A 174 -3.87 15.00 3.32
CA ALA A 174 -4.80 15.98 2.79
C ALA A 174 -4.66 16.13 1.26
N ALA A 175 -5.78 16.30 0.57
CA ALA A 175 -5.79 16.38 -0.90
C ALA A 175 -4.94 17.54 -1.44
N GLU A 176 -4.87 18.64 -0.69
CA GLU A 176 -4.11 19.85 -1.01
C GLU A 176 -2.59 19.58 -1.17
N LEU A 177 -2.07 18.56 -0.52
CA LEU A 177 -0.66 18.15 -0.64
C LEU A 177 -0.44 17.19 -1.81
N VAL A 178 -1.47 16.42 -2.17
CA VAL A 178 -1.36 15.33 -3.14
C VAL A 178 -1.67 15.78 -4.56
N ILE A 179 -2.71 16.62 -4.74
CA ILE A 179 -3.17 17.07 -6.06
C ILE A 179 -2.04 17.76 -6.85
N PRO A 180 -1.31 18.77 -6.28
CA PRO A 180 -0.22 19.41 -7.01
C PRO A 180 0.92 18.44 -7.38
N TRP A 181 1.16 17.47 -6.52
CA TRP A 181 2.17 16.43 -6.80
C TRP A 181 1.72 15.51 -7.95
N LEU A 182 0.46 15.08 -7.97
CA LEU A 182 -0.08 14.30 -9.09
C LEU A 182 -0.02 15.08 -10.39
N GLU A 183 -0.43 16.36 -10.40
CA GLU A 183 -0.36 17.23 -11.58
C GLU A 183 1.07 17.37 -12.13
N SER A 184 2.08 17.36 -11.25
CA SER A 184 3.50 17.38 -11.66
C SER A 184 3.95 16.12 -12.40
N LYS A 185 3.17 15.02 -12.36
CA LYS A 185 3.50 13.74 -13.00
C LYS A 185 3.01 13.63 -14.45
N ASN A 186 2.56 14.76 -15.07
CA ASN A 186 2.08 14.82 -16.46
C ASN A 186 0.94 13.82 -16.75
N ILE A 187 0.04 13.63 -15.79
CA ILE A 187 -1.13 12.78 -15.95
C ILE A 187 -2.16 13.42 -16.88
N ARG A 188 -2.88 12.63 -17.68
CA ARG A 188 -3.90 13.12 -18.60
C ARG A 188 -5.26 13.34 -17.94
N ALA A 189 -5.57 12.53 -16.93
CA ALA A 189 -6.82 12.61 -16.18
C ALA A 189 -6.76 13.66 -15.07
N SER A 190 -7.91 14.07 -14.54
CA SER A 190 -7.97 14.98 -13.40
C SER A 190 -7.32 14.39 -12.15
N ALA A 191 -6.30 15.06 -11.59
CA ALA A 191 -5.61 14.62 -10.37
C ALA A 191 -6.57 14.48 -9.19
N ALA A 192 -7.53 15.40 -9.06
CA ALA A 192 -8.54 15.36 -8.00
C ALA A 192 -9.47 14.14 -8.14
N GLU A 193 -9.83 13.79 -9.37
CA GLU A 193 -10.68 12.64 -9.67
C GLU A 193 -9.93 11.32 -9.39
N LEU A 194 -8.71 11.17 -9.89
CA LEU A 194 -7.85 10.03 -9.62
C LEU A 194 -7.63 9.82 -8.11
N LEU A 195 -7.39 10.90 -7.37
CA LEU A 195 -7.19 10.84 -5.93
C LEU A 195 -8.46 10.39 -5.20
N ARG A 196 -9.62 10.90 -5.60
CA ARG A 196 -10.92 10.47 -5.09
C ARG A 196 -11.16 8.99 -5.36
N MET A 197 -10.94 8.54 -6.62
CA MET A 197 -11.05 7.14 -7.03
C MET A 197 -10.12 6.22 -6.24
N ALA A 198 -8.93 6.71 -5.88
CA ALA A 198 -7.96 6.00 -5.04
C ALA A 198 -8.26 6.09 -3.54
N ASN A 199 -9.41 6.63 -3.12
CA ASN A 199 -9.78 6.82 -1.72
C ASN A 199 -8.72 7.60 -0.93
N ASN A 200 -8.21 8.69 -1.51
CA ASN A 200 -7.15 9.55 -0.98
C ASN A 200 -5.82 8.80 -0.70
N VAL A 201 -5.51 7.77 -1.50
CA VAL A 201 -4.23 7.06 -1.44
C VAL A 201 -3.35 7.50 -2.61
N PRO A 202 -2.27 8.29 -2.37
CA PRO A 202 -1.56 9.00 -3.42
C PRO A 202 -0.92 8.11 -4.49
N LEU A 203 -0.18 7.07 -4.09
CA LEU A 203 0.50 6.21 -5.06
C LEU A 203 -0.47 5.30 -5.81
N ARG A 204 -1.65 5.01 -5.25
CA ARG A 204 -2.73 4.35 -5.98
C ARG A 204 -3.36 5.31 -7.00
N ALA A 205 -3.55 6.59 -6.65
CA ALA A 205 -4.02 7.59 -7.59
C ALA A 205 -3.06 7.74 -8.79
N LEU A 206 -1.75 7.70 -8.53
CA LEU A 206 -0.75 7.70 -9.58
C LEU A 206 -0.81 6.42 -10.45
N HIS A 207 -1.06 5.25 -9.85
CA HIS A 207 -1.26 4.01 -10.60
C HIS A 207 -2.51 4.07 -11.49
N TYR A 208 -3.61 4.65 -11.01
CA TYR A 208 -4.81 4.86 -11.82
C TYR A 208 -4.64 5.93 -12.92
N ALA A 209 -3.56 6.71 -12.90
CA ALA A 209 -3.21 7.59 -14.00
C ALA A 209 -2.70 6.84 -15.25
N ASP A 210 -2.36 5.57 -15.12
CA ASP A 210 -2.06 4.67 -16.24
C ASP A 210 -3.36 4.31 -16.98
N GLU A 211 -3.38 4.46 -18.29
CA GLU A 211 -4.57 4.20 -19.12
C GLU A 211 -5.09 2.76 -18.95
N ASP A 212 -4.19 1.80 -18.74
CA ASP A 212 -4.56 0.41 -18.54
C ASP A 212 -5.35 0.22 -17.22
N ALA A 213 -4.92 0.84 -16.14
CA ALA A 213 -5.60 0.72 -14.83
C ALA A 213 -7.00 1.39 -14.81
N LEU A 214 -7.21 2.46 -15.58
CA LEU A 214 -8.53 3.07 -15.75
C LEU A 214 -9.44 2.17 -16.60
N HIS A 215 -8.89 1.56 -17.64
CA HIS A 215 -9.62 0.62 -18.48
C HIS A 215 -10.10 -0.59 -17.67
N ASP A 216 -9.23 -1.17 -16.84
CA ASP A 216 -9.51 -2.31 -15.96
C ASP A 216 -10.71 -2.05 -15.05
N ARG A 217 -10.78 -0.85 -14.48
CA ARG A 217 -11.89 -0.43 -13.64
C ARG A 217 -13.19 -0.28 -14.42
N ALA A 218 -13.15 0.31 -15.61
CA ALA A 218 -14.32 0.44 -16.48
C ALA A 218 -14.87 -0.93 -16.88
N VAL A 219 -13.98 -1.90 -17.17
CA VAL A 219 -14.37 -3.29 -17.45
C VAL A 219 -15.10 -3.90 -16.25
N LEU A 220 -14.58 -3.75 -15.04
CA LEU A 220 -15.22 -4.29 -13.84
C LEU A 220 -16.60 -3.66 -13.60
N HIS A 221 -16.75 -2.34 -13.77
CA HIS A 221 -18.05 -1.67 -13.63
C HIS A 221 -19.07 -2.20 -14.65
N ALA A 222 -18.66 -2.36 -15.91
CA ALA A 222 -19.49 -2.92 -16.95
C ALA A 222 -19.90 -4.38 -16.64
N VAL A 223 -19.01 -5.18 -16.08
CA VAL A 223 -19.28 -6.54 -15.62
C VAL A 223 -20.30 -6.56 -14.48
N LEU A 224 -20.15 -5.69 -13.48
CA LEU A 224 -21.10 -5.57 -12.37
C LEU A 224 -22.49 -5.14 -12.85
N GLU A 225 -22.58 -4.22 -13.81
CA GLU A 225 -23.84 -3.77 -14.42
C GLU A 225 -24.50 -4.89 -15.23
N LYS A 226 -23.74 -5.61 -16.08
CA LYS A 226 -24.25 -6.75 -16.86
C LYS A 226 -24.78 -7.87 -15.97
N LEU A 227 -24.09 -8.16 -14.84
CA LEU A 227 -24.56 -9.13 -13.85
C LEU A 227 -25.88 -8.69 -13.20
N LEU A 228 -26.03 -7.38 -12.88
CA LEU A 228 -27.27 -6.83 -12.35
C LEU A 228 -28.46 -7.05 -13.29
N HIS A 229 -28.24 -6.92 -14.59
CA HIS A 229 -29.26 -7.08 -15.61
C HIS A 229 -29.42 -8.54 -16.11
N GLY A 230 -28.65 -9.49 -15.53
CA GLY A 230 -28.70 -10.90 -15.94
C GLY A 230 -28.21 -11.15 -17.38
N GLN A 231 -27.37 -10.26 -17.92
CA GLN A 231 -26.87 -10.32 -19.30
C GLN A 231 -25.68 -11.29 -19.44
N ILE A 232 -24.96 -11.54 -18.35
CA ILE A 232 -23.85 -12.49 -18.27
C ILE A 232 -24.03 -13.38 -17.04
N ASP A 233 -23.43 -14.56 -17.06
CA ASP A 233 -23.36 -15.43 -15.89
C ASP A 233 -22.11 -15.16 -15.02
N ILE A 234 -22.04 -15.83 -13.87
CA ILE A 234 -20.95 -15.63 -12.90
C ILE A 234 -19.60 -16.10 -13.45
N ALA A 235 -19.59 -17.19 -14.20
CA ALA A 235 -18.36 -17.76 -14.76
C ALA A 235 -17.80 -16.84 -15.85
N GLU A 236 -18.66 -16.29 -16.69
CA GLU A 236 -18.28 -15.31 -17.72
C GLU A 236 -17.76 -14.01 -17.08
N ALA A 237 -18.42 -13.52 -16.01
CA ALA A 237 -17.98 -12.35 -15.26
C ALA A 237 -16.59 -12.56 -14.64
N ALA A 238 -16.36 -13.71 -14.02
CA ALA A 238 -15.07 -14.06 -13.44
C ALA A 238 -13.98 -14.16 -14.50
N GLY A 239 -14.26 -14.76 -15.66
CA GLY A 239 -13.33 -14.85 -16.79
C GLY A 239 -12.94 -13.48 -17.35
N GLN A 240 -13.87 -12.52 -17.47
CA GLN A 240 -13.57 -11.16 -17.93
C GLN A 240 -12.66 -10.38 -16.94
N CYS A 241 -12.70 -10.71 -15.64
CA CYS A 241 -11.92 -10.05 -14.60
C CYS A 241 -10.68 -10.85 -14.16
N GLU A 242 -10.41 -12.04 -14.72
CA GLU A 242 -9.28 -12.90 -14.35
C GLU A 242 -7.91 -12.27 -14.70
N GLN A 243 -7.85 -11.42 -15.72
CA GLN A 243 -6.64 -10.71 -16.13
C GLN A 243 -6.14 -9.71 -15.08
N PHE A 244 -7.02 -9.19 -14.22
CA PHE A 244 -6.69 -8.23 -13.17
C PHE A 244 -6.27 -8.95 -11.88
N THR A 245 -5.51 -8.28 -11.00
CA THR A 245 -5.19 -8.89 -9.71
C THR A 245 -6.44 -9.04 -8.85
N LEU A 246 -6.47 -10.04 -7.98
CA LEU A 246 -7.61 -10.25 -7.09
C LEU A 246 -7.78 -9.09 -6.11
N GLU A 247 -6.67 -8.50 -5.67
CA GLU A 247 -6.63 -7.32 -4.83
C GLU A 247 -7.27 -6.10 -5.53
N ASP A 248 -6.91 -5.85 -6.78
CA ASP A 248 -7.46 -4.72 -7.55
C ASP A 248 -8.96 -4.88 -7.80
N ASN A 249 -9.41 -6.10 -8.14
CA ASN A 249 -10.83 -6.43 -8.28
C ASN A 249 -11.61 -6.14 -6.99
N ILE A 250 -11.13 -6.64 -5.84
CA ILE A 250 -11.80 -6.43 -4.55
C ILE A 250 -11.81 -4.96 -4.17
N GLU A 251 -10.71 -4.24 -4.36
CA GLU A 251 -10.66 -2.82 -4.04
C GLU A 251 -11.57 -1.99 -4.93
N ALA A 252 -11.65 -2.28 -6.23
CA ALA A 252 -12.55 -1.61 -7.14
C ALA A 252 -14.03 -1.88 -6.79
N MET A 253 -14.39 -3.14 -6.43
CA MET A 253 -15.72 -3.48 -5.91
C MET A 253 -16.03 -2.75 -4.60
N MET A 254 -15.08 -2.67 -3.68
CA MET A 254 -15.25 -1.95 -2.40
C MET A 254 -15.50 -0.45 -2.62
N LEU A 255 -14.76 0.16 -3.54
CA LEU A 255 -14.97 1.58 -3.89
C LEU A 255 -16.34 1.80 -4.51
N CYS A 256 -16.71 0.97 -5.50
CA CYS A 256 -18.02 1.02 -6.13
C CYS A 256 -19.16 0.93 -5.10
N ALA A 257 -19.13 -0.07 -4.22
CA ALA A 257 -20.13 -0.24 -3.18
C ALA A 257 -20.14 0.92 -2.17
N SER A 258 -18.96 1.41 -1.77
CA SER A 258 -18.80 2.56 -0.87
C SER A 258 -19.37 3.86 -1.46
N ASP A 259 -19.11 4.13 -2.74
CA ASP A 259 -19.60 5.32 -3.44
C ASP A 259 -21.14 5.29 -3.56
N ILE A 260 -21.73 4.12 -3.87
CA ILE A 260 -23.18 3.93 -3.91
C ILE A 260 -23.80 4.14 -2.52
N LEU A 261 -23.21 3.57 -1.47
CA LEU A 261 -23.70 3.71 -0.09
C LEU A 261 -23.62 5.17 0.40
N ALA A 262 -22.51 5.87 0.11
CA ALA A 262 -22.30 7.26 0.50
C ALA A 262 -23.34 8.19 -0.16
N ARG A 263 -23.62 7.99 -1.45
CA ARG A 263 -24.61 8.78 -2.19
C ARG A 263 -25.99 8.71 -1.56
N ASN A 264 -26.40 7.54 -1.08
CA ASN A 264 -27.74 7.36 -0.50
C ASN A 264 -27.87 7.87 0.95
N GLN A 265 -26.74 8.25 1.60
CA GLN A 265 -26.75 8.85 2.94
C GLN A 265 -26.84 10.39 2.91
N ILE A 266 -26.51 11.02 1.79
CA ILE A 266 -26.49 12.48 1.65
C ILE A 266 -27.75 12.93 0.92
N SER A 267 -28.74 13.44 1.68
CA SER A 267 -30.03 13.93 1.17
C SER A 267 -29.95 15.31 0.47
N ASP A 268 -28.77 15.93 0.36
CA ASP A 268 -28.59 17.28 -0.18
C ASP A 268 -28.19 17.30 -1.64
N SER A 269 -28.83 18.20 -2.41
CA SER A 269 -28.67 18.41 -3.85
C SER A 269 -27.25 18.81 -4.31
N THR A 270 -26.33 19.07 -3.39
CA THR A 270 -24.91 19.34 -3.68
C THR A 270 -24.07 18.09 -3.93
N ALA A 271 -24.54 16.92 -3.53
CA ALA A 271 -23.84 15.64 -3.74
C ALA A 271 -23.88 15.14 -5.21
N THR A 272 -24.74 15.73 -6.04
CA THR A 272 -24.89 15.37 -7.47
C THR A 272 -23.68 15.79 -8.33
N GLN A 273 -22.82 16.67 -7.82
CA GLN A 273 -21.61 17.11 -8.54
C GLN A 273 -20.38 16.22 -8.35
N THR A 274 -20.43 15.21 -7.48
CA THR A 274 -19.25 14.41 -7.12
C THR A 274 -19.10 13.07 -7.87
N LEU A 275 -20.08 12.68 -8.69
CA LEU A 275 -20.03 11.47 -9.53
C LEU A 275 -19.92 11.85 -11.00
N HIS A 276 -18.70 12.01 -11.48
CA HIS A 276 -18.42 12.16 -12.92
C HIS A 276 -18.33 10.80 -13.65
N ASP A 277 -18.48 9.67 -12.94
CA ASP A 277 -18.52 8.33 -13.54
C ASP A 277 -19.95 8.06 -14.03
N HIS A 278 -20.18 8.20 -15.32
CA HIS A 278 -21.46 7.87 -15.97
C HIS A 278 -21.86 6.41 -15.68
N ASP A 279 -20.88 5.54 -15.54
CA ASP A 279 -21.04 4.10 -15.30
C ASP A 279 -21.58 3.78 -13.88
N LEU A 280 -21.22 4.58 -12.87
CA LEU A 280 -21.75 4.43 -11.51
C LEU A 280 -23.17 4.98 -11.33
N LYS A 281 -23.65 5.81 -12.25
CA LYS A 281 -24.98 6.42 -12.14
C LYS A 281 -26.07 5.36 -12.23
N ASN A 282 -25.97 4.45 -13.20
CA ASN A 282 -26.93 3.37 -13.42
C ASN A 282 -26.96 2.41 -12.21
N LEU A 283 -25.78 2.03 -11.69
CA LEU A 283 -25.67 1.20 -10.50
C LEU A 283 -26.28 1.89 -9.27
N ALA A 284 -26.01 3.16 -9.07
CA ALA A 284 -26.56 3.91 -7.94
C ALA A 284 -28.08 4.10 -8.02
N GLU A 285 -28.64 4.25 -9.20
CA GLU A 285 -30.10 4.31 -9.41
C GLU A 285 -30.79 2.98 -9.06
N PHE A 286 -30.10 1.86 -9.27
CA PHE A 286 -30.62 0.54 -8.90
C PHE A 286 -30.71 0.35 -7.36
N PHE A 287 -29.78 0.89 -6.59
CA PHE A 287 -29.69 0.74 -5.12
C PHE A 287 -30.35 1.90 -4.36
N GLN A 288 -31.57 2.33 -4.74
CA GLN A 288 -32.26 3.43 -4.07
C GLN A 288 -33.16 2.98 -2.90
N ASP A 289 -33.58 1.73 -2.87
CA ASP A 289 -34.45 1.25 -1.80
C ASP A 289 -33.65 0.68 -0.61
N ALA A 290 -34.27 0.74 0.59
CA ALA A 290 -33.62 0.34 1.84
C ALA A 290 -33.23 -1.15 1.88
N ALA A 291 -33.95 -2.03 1.20
CA ALA A 291 -33.67 -3.46 1.18
C ALA A 291 -32.40 -3.73 0.35
N ARG A 292 -32.31 -3.12 -0.82
CA ARG A 292 -31.12 -3.22 -1.69
C ARG A 292 -29.89 -2.56 -1.09
N LEU A 293 -30.03 -1.43 -0.40
CA LEU A 293 -28.93 -0.81 0.34
C LEU A 293 -28.42 -1.71 1.46
N LYS A 294 -29.33 -2.40 2.17
CA LYS A 294 -28.95 -3.39 3.19
C LYS A 294 -28.21 -4.58 2.56
N ALA A 295 -28.66 -5.07 1.42
CA ALA A 295 -28.01 -6.13 0.68
C ALA A 295 -26.61 -5.69 0.19
N LEU A 296 -26.47 -4.48 -0.35
CA LEU A 296 -25.18 -3.88 -0.74
C LEU A 296 -24.22 -3.75 0.44
N HIS A 297 -24.73 -3.37 1.62
CA HIS A 297 -23.92 -3.35 2.83
C HIS A 297 -23.44 -4.76 3.22
N GLY A 298 -24.31 -5.78 3.07
CA GLY A 298 -23.93 -7.19 3.24
C GLY A 298 -22.80 -7.60 2.28
N PHE A 299 -22.92 -7.25 1.01
CA PHE A 299 -21.87 -7.48 0.02
C PHE A 299 -20.54 -6.80 0.39
N TYR A 300 -20.59 -5.55 0.88
CA TYR A 300 -19.39 -4.86 1.36
C TYR A 300 -18.70 -5.61 2.51
N GLN A 301 -19.46 -6.23 3.41
CA GLN A 301 -18.90 -7.08 4.48
C GLN A 301 -18.20 -8.34 3.92
N GLU A 302 -18.75 -8.95 2.88
CA GLU A 302 -18.09 -10.09 2.21
C GLU A 302 -16.79 -9.67 1.51
N LEU A 303 -16.75 -8.49 0.88
CA LEU A 303 -15.53 -7.92 0.32
C LEU A 303 -14.45 -7.70 1.40
N LEU A 304 -14.83 -7.21 2.59
CA LEU A 304 -13.91 -7.06 3.72
C LEU A 304 -13.35 -8.42 4.20
N LYS A 305 -14.18 -9.47 4.21
CA LYS A 305 -13.74 -10.83 4.55
C LYS A 305 -12.77 -11.38 3.50
N ALA A 306 -13.09 -11.24 2.22
CA ALA A 306 -12.24 -11.66 1.11
C ALA A 306 -10.88 -10.95 1.15
N ARG A 307 -10.87 -9.63 1.37
CA ARG A 307 -9.64 -8.84 1.52
C ARG A 307 -8.76 -9.32 2.67
N ARG A 308 -9.37 -9.69 3.82
CA ARG A 308 -8.62 -10.28 4.96
C ARG A 308 -8.07 -11.67 4.62
N ALA A 309 -8.85 -12.48 3.91
CA ALA A 309 -8.42 -13.83 3.52
C ALA A 309 -7.22 -13.81 2.58
N ILE A 310 -7.17 -12.87 1.62
CA ILE A 310 -6.04 -12.71 0.71
C ILE A 310 -4.79 -12.22 1.44
N SER A 311 -4.97 -11.32 2.43
CA SER A 311 -3.86 -10.81 3.24
C SER A 311 -3.33 -11.84 4.25
N SER A 312 -4.01 -12.98 4.40
CA SER A 312 -3.55 -14.09 5.25
C SER A 312 -2.64 -15.04 4.47
N THR A 313 -1.91 -15.90 5.19
CA THR A 313 -1.01 -16.91 4.60
C THR A 313 -1.71 -18.01 3.79
N SER A 314 -3.05 -18.03 3.76
CA SER A 314 -3.82 -18.88 2.87
C SER A 314 -3.78 -18.30 1.45
N ASN A 315 -3.27 -19.05 0.49
CA ASN A 315 -3.29 -18.67 -0.92
C ASN A 315 -4.60 -19.20 -1.54
N PRO A 316 -5.72 -18.46 -1.45
CA PRO A 316 -7.01 -18.92 -1.95
C PRO A 316 -7.00 -18.99 -3.49
N ASN A 317 -7.75 -19.93 -4.04
CA ASN A 317 -7.96 -19.99 -5.48
C ASN A 317 -8.65 -18.70 -5.95
N ARG A 318 -7.94 -17.91 -6.75
CA ARG A 318 -8.35 -16.57 -7.21
C ARG A 318 -9.69 -16.59 -7.93
N LEU A 319 -9.87 -17.55 -8.84
CA LEU A 319 -11.10 -17.68 -9.62
C LEU A 319 -12.29 -17.99 -8.71
N LEU A 320 -12.14 -18.92 -7.77
CA LEU A 320 -13.20 -19.31 -6.84
C LEU A 320 -13.61 -18.13 -5.92
N VAL A 321 -12.64 -17.29 -5.51
CA VAL A 321 -12.94 -16.08 -4.72
C VAL A 321 -13.73 -15.08 -5.56
N LEU A 322 -13.34 -14.84 -6.81
CA LEU A 322 -14.05 -13.93 -7.73
C LEU A 322 -15.47 -14.42 -8.00
N GLU A 323 -15.64 -15.69 -8.33
CA GLU A 323 -16.97 -16.30 -8.54
C GLU A 323 -17.85 -16.15 -7.29
N GLY A 324 -17.28 -16.39 -6.09
CA GLY A 324 -17.98 -16.19 -4.82
C GLY A 324 -18.42 -14.73 -4.61
N LEU A 325 -17.58 -13.76 -4.94
CA LEU A 325 -17.91 -12.35 -4.84
C LEU A 325 -18.97 -11.92 -5.85
N PHE A 326 -18.89 -12.39 -7.11
CA PHE A 326 -19.92 -12.12 -8.11
C PHE A 326 -21.25 -12.82 -7.78
N PHE A 327 -21.21 -13.98 -7.15
CA PHE A 327 -22.41 -14.61 -6.60
C PHE A 327 -23.06 -13.75 -5.51
N CYS A 328 -22.25 -13.25 -4.55
CA CYS A 328 -22.74 -12.34 -3.51
C CYS A 328 -23.29 -11.04 -4.11
N TRP A 329 -22.65 -10.47 -5.13
CA TRP A 329 -23.16 -9.33 -5.88
C TRP A 329 -24.51 -9.62 -6.51
N SER A 330 -24.64 -10.73 -7.24
CA SER A 330 -25.90 -11.14 -7.87
C SER A 330 -27.01 -11.40 -6.84
N ALA A 331 -26.68 -11.81 -5.62
CA ALA A 331 -27.65 -11.99 -4.54
C ALA A 331 -28.20 -10.66 -4.00
N THR A 332 -27.55 -9.51 -4.25
CA THR A 332 -28.07 -8.19 -3.89
C THR A 332 -29.29 -7.76 -4.74
N ILE A 333 -29.54 -8.49 -5.82
CA ILE A 333 -30.61 -8.21 -6.80
C ILE A 333 -31.92 -8.91 -6.42
N ARG A 334 -31.83 -10.02 -5.69
CA ARG A 334 -32.98 -10.84 -5.27
C ARG A 334 -33.55 -10.38 -3.94
#